data_374e606624c1ff9b9585ba7534473b95
#
_entry.id   374e606624c1ff9b9585ba7534473b95
#
_cell.length_a   1.000
_cell.length_b   1.000
_cell.length_c   1.000
_cell.angle_alpha   90.00
_cell.angle_beta   90.00
_cell.angle_gamma   90.00
#
_symmetry.space_group_name_H-M   'P 1'
#
loop_
_entity.id
_entity.type
_entity.pdbx_description
1 polymer ?
#
loop_
_entity_poly.entity_id
_entity_poly.type
_entity_poly.pdbx_seq_one_letter_code
_entity_poly.pdbx_strand_id
1 'polypeptide(L)'
;IKSMMRANFPLIYLTTTEYGRATQKLRTLCFKQDIKFNVWDAVDGLMVHGKDANNRLVEPELHEAWEGTKDSYSLLEWIHRELIEGRKDNTPEVFMLEDCHPSFSEKKYPELLRKLAAELKYFNKHIVFVGPYTKLPIEIEKYITIVNIDLPDRDDLRIRLRYVAGKDYEINPDLEKFIIDSALGLTDTEADLAFRLAKEKVGLNRSECVQIIANEKEQIIKKSGILDYIPVNMSLNDTVGGLENLKKWLTLRSKAFELKAKEFGLPEPKGILLLGVPGCGKSLTAKCIASEWKQPLLKLDIGKVFQAEVGSSENNIRQALSTAEAIAPCVLWIEKGLSTAGGERDGGTNSRVFSTILTWMQERKKPVFVVATANKIESLAPELLRKGRFDEIFFIDLPTPEERYNIFRIHLAKFHQNGIKNLDELVNNTRGFNGAEIEETVKEAMFIAYVENPNCRQIGERHLLESAKQVVPLAQTMCNEIKQLRAKAKDRKARLASLKPNEEAIESEEPTPALILGRNSDIDSDNDIFNQNN
;
A
#
# COMPACT_ATOMS: atom_id res chain seq x y z
N ILE A 1 6.33 4.70 26.33
CA ILE A 1 7.59 4.36 27.02
C ILE A 1 7.71 5.13 28.33
N LYS A 2 7.65 6.49 28.34
CA LYS A 2 7.81 7.30 29.58
C LYS A 2 6.88 6.86 30.72
N SER A 3 5.61 6.60 30.46
CA SER A 3 4.65 6.13 31.46
C SER A 3 4.94 4.71 31.91
N MET A 4 5.46 3.86 31.04
CA MET A 4 5.85 2.49 31.36
C MET A 4 7.06 2.45 32.28
N MET A 5 8.09 3.27 31.99
CA MET A 5 9.25 3.38 32.87
C MET A 5 8.84 3.88 34.27
N ARG A 6 7.97 4.87 34.35
CA ARG A 6 7.44 5.36 35.64
C ARG A 6 6.60 4.33 36.40
N ALA A 7 5.98 3.41 35.67
CA ALA A 7 5.20 2.30 36.22
C ALA A 7 6.03 1.03 36.44
N ASN A 8 7.37 1.12 36.33
CA ASN A 8 8.32 0.03 36.52
C ASN A 8 8.05 -1.20 35.65
N PHE A 9 7.73 -0.99 34.35
CA PHE A 9 7.68 -2.08 33.39
C PHE A 9 9.09 -2.60 33.16
N PRO A 10 9.40 -3.86 33.53
CA PRO A 10 10.78 -4.34 33.55
C PRO A 10 11.35 -4.62 32.17
N LEU A 11 10.54 -5.23 31.29
CA LEU A 11 10.92 -5.64 29.94
C LEU A 11 10.02 -4.99 28.92
N ILE A 12 10.61 -4.26 28.00
CA ILE A 12 9.91 -3.58 26.90
C ILE A 12 10.51 -4.03 25.58
N TYR A 13 9.70 -4.29 24.56
CA TYR A 13 10.16 -4.58 23.21
C TYR A 13 9.72 -3.49 22.26
N LEU A 14 10.66 -2.82 21.63
CA LEU A 14 10.40 -1.81 20.60
C LEU A 14 10.49 -2.44 19.22
N THR A 15 9.38 -2.48 18.51
CA THR A 15 9.36 -2.96 17.13
C THR A 15 9.68 -1.81 16.18
N THR A 16 10.85 -1.86 15.56
CA THR A 16 11.28 -0.88 14.55
C THR A 16 12.50 -1.38 13.80
N THR A 17 12.68 -0.89 12.57
CA THR A 17 13.91 -1.03 11.78
C THR A 17 14.82 0.20 11.91
N GLU A 18 14.40 1.22 12.68
CA GLU A 18 15.09 2.50 12.83
C GLU A 18 15.83 2.54 14.18
N TYR A 19 16.89 1.73 14.34
CA TYR A 19 17.66 1.59 15.59
C TYR A 19 18.18 2.95 16.08
N GLY A 20 18.84 3.72 15.20
CA GLY A 20 19.39 5.04 15.55
C GLY A 20 18.32 6.02 16.07
N ARG A 21 17.13 6.00 15.48
CA ARG A 21 16.01 6.84 15.95
C ARG A 21 15.45 6.34 17.29
N ALA A 22 15.36 5.04 17.48
CA ALA A 22 14.97 4.44 18.77
C ALA A 22 15.94 4.83 19.87
N THR A 23 17.23 4.69 19.61
CA THR A 23 18.33 5.10 20.50
C THR A 23 18.25 6.59 20.84
N GLN A 24 18.07 7.46 19.83
CA GLN A 24 17.97 8.90 20.05
C GLN A 24 16.75 9.27 20.89
N LYS A 25 15.57 8.68 20.63
CA LYS A 25 14.34 8.94 21.38
C LYS A 25 14.45 8.45 22.82
N LEU A 26 14.98 7.25 23.04
CA LEU A 26 15.20 6.70 24.39
C LEU A 26 16.24 7.51 25.16
N ARG A 27 17.37 7.80 24.56
CA ARG A 27 18.42 8.63 25.16
C ARG A 27 17.88 9.98 25.60
N THR A 28 17.14 10.65 24.73
CA THR A 28 16.52 11.95 25.06
C THR A 28 15.53 11.83 26.23
N LEU A 29 14.76 10.75 26.26
CA LEU A 29 13.83 10.46 27.34
C LEU A 29 14.54 10.21 28.67
N CYS A 30 15.57 9.36 28.67
CA CYS A 30 16.37 9.00 29.84
C CYS A 30 17.07 10.23 30.40
N PHE A 31 17.72 11.01 29.55
CA PHE A 31 18.44 12.21 29.97
C PHE A 31 17.55 13.33 30.54
N LYS A 32 16.29 13.43 30.10
CA LYS A 32 15.30 14.36 30.69
C LYS A 32 14.83 13.93 32.08
N GLN A 33 15.04 12.68 32.46
CA GLN A 33 14.58 12.11 33.73
C GLN A 33 15.75 11.69 34.63
N ASP A 34 16.98 12.04 34.26
CA ASP A 34 18.21 11.66 34.97
C ASP A 34 18.37 10.14 35.14
N ILE A 35 18.11 9.40 34.06
CA ILE A 35 18.20 7.95 33.97
C ILE A 35 19.46 7.61 33.19
N LYS A 36 20.30 6.71 33.71
CA LYS A 36 21.45 6.18 32.98
C LYS A 36 20.99 5.40 31.76
N PHE A 37 21.67 5.56 30.62
CA PHE A 37 21.28 4.94 29.37
C PHE A 37 22.45 4.20 28.73
N ASN A 38 22.29 2.90 28.58
CA ASN A 38 23.26 2.00 27.97
C ASN A 38 22.64 1.34 26.74
N VAL A 39 23.47 1.14 25.72
CA VAL A 39 23.08 0.43 24.49
C VAL A 39 24.04 -0.73 24.29
N TRP A 40 23.49 -1.88 24.00
CA TRP A 40 24.24 -3.06 23.63
C TRP A 40 23.89 -3.52 22.23
N ASP A 41 24.91 -3.82 21.46
CA ASP A 41 24.84 -4.57 20.22
C ASP A 41 25.93 -5.63 20.13
N ALA A 42 25.84 -6.55 19.17
CA ALA A 42 26.79 -7.65 19.01
C ALA A 42 28.15 -7.22 18.43
N VAL A 43 28.27 -5.99 17.95
CA VAL A 43 29.50 -5.46 17.33
C VAL A 43 30.34 -4.70 18.35
N ASP A 44 29.75 -3.73 19.01
CA ASP A 44 30.45 -2.81 19.91
C ASP A 44 30.37 -3.22 21.37
N GLY A 45 29.43 -4.10 21.76
CA GLY A 45 29.19 -4.52 23.12
C GLY A 45 28.35 -3.53 23.91
N LEU A 46 28.52 -3.43 25.22
CA LEU A 46 27.73 -2.54 26.08
C LEU A 46 28.35 -1.14 26.15
N MET A 47 27.69 -0.17 25.52
CA MET A 47 28.14 1.23 25.45
C MET A 47 27.32 2.12 26.39
N VAL A 48 28.00 2.96 27.17
CA VAL A 48 27.38 3.96 28.07
C VAL A 48 27.23 5.27 27.33
N HIS A 49 26.03 5.82 27.32
CA HIS A 49 25.75 7.13 26.76
C HIS A 49 25.71 8.19 27.86
N GLY A 50 26.62 9.16 27.79
CA GLY A 50 26.81 10.21 28.79
C GLY A 50 26.53 11.63 28.28
N LYS A 51 26.68 12.59 29.21
CA LYS A 51 26.71 14.03 28.95
C LYS A 51 27.90 14.66 29.63
N ASP A 52 28.47 15.70 29.02
CA ASP A 52 29.49 16.54 29.64
C ASP A 52 28.92 17.48 30.71
N ALA A 53 29.79 18.18 31.40
CA ALA A 53 29.43 19.18 32.41
C ALA A 53 28.53 20.32 31.85
N ASN A 54 28.52 20.55 30.55
CA ASN A 54 27.71 21.53 29.86
C ASN A 54 26.38 20.95 29.31
N ASN A 55 26.03 19.73 29.73
CA ASN A 55 24.84 19.03 29.31
C ASN A 55 24.82 18.65 27.79
N ARG A 56 26.01 18.62 27.15
CA ARG A 56 26.18 18.18 25.76
C ARG A 56 26.40 16.70 25.72
N LEU A 57 25.92 16.05 24.66
CA LEU A 57 26.14 14.62 24.42
C LEU A 57 27.63 14.39 24.16
N VAL A 58 28.21 13.41 24.87
CA VAL A 58 29.54 12.88 24.60
C VAL A 58 29.46 11.61 23.77
N GLU A 59 30.58 11.22 23.16
CA GLU A 59 30.65 9.94 22.46
C GLU A 59 30.39 8.81 23.45
N PRO A 60 29.69 7.74 23.03
CA PRO A 60 29.48 6.59 23.89
C PRO A 60 30.83 5.90 24.26
N GLU A 61 30.94 5.48 25.49
CA GLU A 61 32.13 4.77 26.01
C GLU A 61 31.78 3.33 26.38
N LEU A 62 32.74 2.42 26.27
CA LEU A 62 32.54 1.04 26.69
C LEU A 62 32.27 1.00 28.20
N HIS A 63 31.32 0.18 28.63
CA HIS A 63 30.94 0.09 30.05
C HIS A 63 32.08 -0.51 30.85
N GLU A 64 32.63 0.23 31.82
CA GLU A 64 33.83 -0.13 32.60
C GLU A 64 33.73 -1.49 33.31
N ALA A 65 32.57 -1.85 33.81
CA ALA A 65 32.33 -3.11 34.49
C ALA A 65 31.98 -4.27 33.54
N TRP A 66 32.00 -4.06 32.24
CA TRP A 66 31.67 -5.06 31.23
C TRP A 66 32.89 -5.45 30.41
N GLU A 67 33.57 -6.49 30.85
CA GLU A 67 34.66 -7.14 30.10
C GLU A 67 34.22 -8.45 29.43
N GLY A 68 32.89 -8.71 29.37
CA GLY A 68 32.31 -9.95 28.89
C GLY A 68 32.32 -10.13 27.39
N THR A 69 31.82 -11.26 26.94
CA THR A 69 31.65 -11.59 25.54
C THR A 69 30.58 -10.70 24.89
N LYS A 70 30.63 -10.53 23.57
CA LYS A 70 29.60 -9.82 22.78
C LYS A 70 28.32 -10.67 22.61
N ASP A 71 27.93 -11.40 23.64
CA ASP A 71 26.77 -12.28 23.67
C ASP A 71 25.69 -11.71 24.60
N SER A 72 24.47 -11.60 24.07
CA SER A 72 23.35 -11.00 24.79
C SER A 72 22.91 -11.79 26.03
N TYR A 73 23.08 -13.13 26.01
CA TYR A 73 22.75 -13.96 27.17
C TYR A 73 23.69 -13.66 28.34
N SER A 74 24.98 -13.61 28.07
CA SER A 74 26.01 -13.27 29.07
C SER A 74 25.80 -11.87 29.68
N LEU A 75 25.36 -10.90 28.87
CA LEU A 75 24.97 -9.57 29.36
C LEU A 75 23.77 -9.65 30.32
N LEU A 76 22.73 -10.41 29.96
CA LEU A 76 21.57 -10.57 30.84
C LEU A 76 21.90 -11.31 32.14
N GLU A 77 22.79 -12.30 32.10
CA GLU A 77 23.33 -12.94 33.33
C GLU A 77 24.12 -11.95 34.18
N TRP A 78 24.93 -11.11 33.56
CA TRP A 78 25.68 -10.07 34.28
C TRP A 78 24.72 -9.06 34.93
N ILE A 79 23.68 -8.59 34.21
CA ILE A 79 22.65 -7.71 34.77
C ILE A 79 21.99 -8.38 35.99
N HIS A 80 21.64 -9.67 35.87
CA HIS A 80 21.03 -10.40 36.98
C HIS A 80 21.96 -10.47 38.20
N ARG A 81 23.19 -10.91 38.02
CA ARG A 81 24.15 -11.17 39.10
C ARG A 81 24.64 -9.87 39.75
N GLU A 82 25.13 -8.92 38.97
CA GLU A 82 25.82 -7.74 39.51
C GLU A 82 24.85 -6.65 39.97
N LEU A 83 23.76 -6.44 39.25
CA LEU A 83 22.84 -5.32 39.50
C LEU A 83 21.67 -5.70 40.40
N ILE A 84 21.24 -6.96 40.40
CA ILE A 84 20.09 -7.43 41.16
C ILE A 84 20.56 -8.15 42.45
N GLU A 85 21.33 -9.23 42.32
CA GLU A 85 21.84 -9.98 43.47
C GLU A 85 22.84 -9.18 44.29
N GLY A 86 23.68 -8.39 43.65
CA GLY A 86 24.67 -7.52 44.29
C GLY A 86 24.05 -6.36 45.08
N ARG A 87 22.77 -6.03 44.92
CA ARG A 87 21.98 -5.00 45.61
C ARG A 87 22.66 -3.63 45.76
N LYS A 88 23.60 -3.29 44.88
CA LYS A 88 24.54 -2.20 45.10
C LYS A 88 24.01 -0.81 44.70
N ASP A 89 23.02 -0.70 43.79
CA ASP A 89 22.62 0.59 43.31
C ASP A 89 21.17 0.59 42.82
N ASN A 90 20.34 1.49 43.35
CA ASN A 90 18.96 1.68 42.90
C ASN A 90 18.81 2.91 41.97
N THR A 91 19.92 3.36 41.37
CA THR A 91 19.84 4.44 40.37
C THR A 91 19.04 3.98 39.15
N PRO A 92 18.16 4.84 38.64
CA PRO A 92 17.39 4.52 37.44
C PRO A 92 18.30 4.27 36.23
N GLU A 93 18.09 3.16 35.56
CA GLU A 93 18.95 2.75 34.45
C GLU A 93 18.19 1.98 33.38
N VAL A 94 18.54 2.23 32.12
CA VAL A 94 17.98 1.56 30.96
C VAL A 94 19.09 0.87 30.18
N PHE A 95 18.85 -0.41 29.90
CA PHE A 95 19.67 -1.21 29.00
C PHE A 95 18.88 -1.45 27.72
N MET A 96 19.27 -0.84 26.62
CA MET A 96 18.73 -1.08 25.30
C MET A 96 19.56 -2.16 24.61
N LEU A 97 18.92 -3.24 24.17
CA LEU A 97 19.56 -4.36 23.49
C LEU A 97 19.03 -4.48 22.07
N GLU A 98 19.92 -4.41 21.10
CA GLU A 98 19.57 -4.48 19.69
C GLU A 98 19.65 -5.93 19.18
N ASP A 99 18.69 -6.31 18.33
CA ASP A 99 18.63 -7.59 17.60
C ASP A 99 18.75 -8.88 18.42
N CYS A 100 18.30 -8.88 19.68
CA CYS A 100 18.29 -10.08 20.52
C CYS A 100 17.20 -11.10 20.17
N HIS A 101 16.29 -10.78 19.26
CA HIS A 101 15.14 -11.63 18.93
C HIS A 101 15.47 -13.05 18.44
N PRO A 102 16.61 -13.35 17.75
CA PRO A 102 16.97 -14.71 17.41
C PRO A 102 17.24 -15.58 18.65
N SER A 103 17.85 -15.00 19.68
CA SER A 103 18.22 -15.71 20.91
C SER A 103 17.02 -16.04 21.82
N PHE A 104 15.86 -15.41 21.61
CA PHE A 104 14.66 -15.72 22.41
C PHE A 104 14.18 -17.17 22.28
N SER A 105 14.55 -17.87 21.22
CA SER A 105 14.24 -19.28 20.99
C SER A 105 15.22 -20.24 21.67
N GLU A 106 16.31 -19.75 22.24
CA GLU A 106 17.27 -20.56 22.96
C GLU A 106 16.71 -20.98 24.32
N LYS A 107 16.86 -22.27 24.68
CA LYS A 107 16.18 -22.89 25.82
C LYS A 107 16.37 -22.16 27.17
N LYS A 108 17.52 -21.56 27.41
CA LYS A 108 17.82 -20.85 28.65
C LYS A 108 17.38 -19.39 28.68
N TYR A 109 17.22 -18.78 27.53
CA TYR A 109 16.92 -17.36 27.40
C TYR A 109 15.56 -16.97 28.02
N PRO A 110 14.43 -17.67 27.73
CA PRO A 110 13.15 -17.40 28.37
C PRO A 110 13.14 -17.54 29.89
N GLU A 111 13.90 -18.49 30.42
CA GLU A 111 14.00 -18.67 31.87
C GLU A 111 14.67 -17.48 32.55
N LEU A 112 15.78 -17.01 32.00
CA LEU A 112 16.49 -15.84 32.50
C LEU A 112 15.66 -14.59 32.42
N LEU A 113 14.96 -14.36 31.29
CA LEU A 113 14.07 -13.22 31.15
C LEU A 113 12.90 -13.23 32.15
N ARG A 114 12.34 -14.39 32.48
CA ARG A 114 11.32 -14.49 33.53
C ARG A 114 11.83 -14.11 34.92
N LYS A 115 13.06 -14.54 35.28
CA LYS A 115 13.73 -14.14 36.52
C LYS A 115 13.93 -12.64 36.56
N LEU A 116 14.53 -12.08 35.50
CA LEU A 116 14.75 -10.63 35.37
C LEU A 116 13.43 -9.84 35.46
N ALA A 117 12.39 -10.27 34.79
CA ALA A 117 11.07 -9.62 34.85
C ALA A 117 10.47 -9.62 36.27
N ALA A 118 10.71 -10.66 37.05
CA ALA A 118 10.20 -10.75 38.42
C ALA A 118 10.93 -9.81 39.38
N GLU A 119 12.23 -9.57 39.15
CA GLU A 119 13.10 -8.84 40.06
C GLU A 119 13.24 -7.36 39.67
N LEU A 120 13.43 -7.04 38.39
CA LEU A 120 13.65 -5.67 37.90
C LEU A 120 12.50 -4.68 38.28
N LYS A 121 11.31 -5.17 38.47
CA LYS A 121 10.18 -4.32 38.94
C LYS A 121 10.40 -3.68 40.32
N TYR A 122 11.32 -4.23 41.14
CA TYR A 122 11.68 -3.67 42.45
C TYR A 122 12.89 -2.76 42.42
N PHE A 123 13.56 -2.72 41.27
CA PHE A 123 14.70 -1.85 41.00
C PHE A 123 14.27 -0.88 39.88
N ASN A 124 14.76 0.34 39.90
CA ASN A 124 14.46 1.32 38.82
C ASN A 124 15.31 1.02 37.57
N LYS A 125 15.33 -0.25 37.13
CA LYS A 125 16.09 -0.71 35.96
C LYS A 125 15.17 -1.33 34.93
N HIS A 126 15.40 -1.00 33.65
CA HIS A 126 14.57 -1.44 32.54
C HIS A 126 15.43 -2.04 31.44
N ILE A 127 14.98 -3.15 30.87
CA ILE A 127 15.57 -3.73 29.67
C ILE A 127 14.64 -3.43 28.49
N VAL A 128 15.19 -2.81 27.46
CA VAL A 128 14.46 -2.43 26.25
C VAL A 128 15.07 -3.16 25.06
N PHE A 129 14.40 -4.18 24.57
CA PHE A 129 14.79 -4.85 23.34
C PHE A 129 14.33 -4.04 22.13
N VAL A 130 15.14 -4.02 21.08
CA VAL A 130 14.82 -3.37 19.81
C VAL A 130 15.06 -4.33 18.66
N GLY A 131 14.10 -4.44 17.76
CA GLY A 131 14.21 -5.30 16.60
C GLY A 131 13.10 -5.07 15.56
N PRO A 132 13.28 -5.60 14.34
CA PRO A 132 12.40 -5.30 13.20
C PRO A 132 11.04 -5.97 13.29
N TYR A 133 10.93 -7.06 14.01
CA TYR A 133 9.67 -7.80 14.23
C TYR A 133 9.68 -8.46 15.60
N THR A 134 8.50 -8.78 16.12
CA THR A 134 8.34 -9.41 17.43
C THR A 134 7.93 -10.87 17.25
N LYS A 135 8.81 -11.78 17.67
CA LYS A 135 8.54 -13.21 17.76
C LYS A 135 8.93 -13.68 19.15
N LEU A 136 7.95 -13.66 20.07
CA LEU A 136 8.18 -14.04 21.46
C LEU A 136 7.71 -15.47 21.71
N PRO A 137 8.51 -16.30 22.41
CA PRO A 137 8.04 -17.56 22.97
C PRO A 137 6.89 -17.33 23.98
N ILE A 138 5.96 -18.25 24.04
CA ILE A 138 4.78 -18.18 24.92
C ILE A 138 5.17 -17.97 26.39
N GLU A 139 6.31 -18.51 26.78
CA GLU A 139 6.85 -18.46 28.14
C GLU A 139 7.18 -17.05 28.63
N ILE A 140 7.48 -16.13 27.70
CA ILE A 140 7.87 -14.75 28.03
C ILE A 140 6.91 -13.69 27.50
N GLU A 141 5.93 -14.06 26.69
CA GLU A 141 4.99 -13.13 26.08
C GLU A 141 4.27 -12.24 27.10
N LYS A 142 3.92 -12.79 28.27
CA LYS A 142 3.24 -12.05 29.36
C LYS A 142 4.15 -11.07 30.12
N TYR A 143 5.45 -11.19 30.00
CA TYR A 143 6.42 -10.39 30.75
C TYR A 143 6.98 -9.23 29.93
N ILE A 144 6.84 -9.26 28.62
CA ILE A 144 7.37 -8.27 27.70
C ILE A 144 6.23 -7.40 27.15
N THR A 145 6.37 -6.11 27.30
CA THR A 145 5.40 -5.16 26.72
C THR A 145 5.89 -4.68 25.36
N ILE A 146 5.09 -4.92 24.33
CA ILE A 146 5.43 -4.56 22.95
C ILE A 146 4.99 -3.12 22.66
N VAL A 147 5.89 -2.32 22.10
CA VAL A 147 5.63 -0.95 21.66
C VAL A 147 6.13 -0.77 20.25
N ASN A 148 5.26 -0.37 19.34
CA ASN A 148 5.65 -0.03 17.99
C ASN A 148 6.16 1.41 17.94
N ILE A 149 7.27 1.63 17.25
CA ILE A 149 7.74 2.97 16.91
C ILE A 149 7.25 3.28 15.50
N ASP A 150 6.31 4.23 15.40
CA ASP A 150 5.81 4.71 14.11
C ASP A 150 6.92 5.38 13.31
N LEU A 151 6.76 5.39 11.97
CA LEU A 151 7.63 6.15 11.08
C LEU A 151 7.64 7.65 11.45
N PRO A 152 8.66 8.42 11.01
CA PRO A 152 8.77 9.85 11.31
C PRO A 152 7.50 10.63 10.95
N ASP A 153 7.03 11.43 11.89
CA ASP A 153 5.97 12.39 11.63
C ASP A 153 6.51 13.70 11.03
N ARG A 154 5.60 14.68 10.78
CA ARG A 154 6.00 15.96 10.20
C ARG A 154 7.01 16.74 11.05
N ASP A 155 6.94 16.61 12.35
CA ASP A 155 7.85 17.31 13.27
C ASP A 155 9.21 16.64 13.32
N ASP A 156 9.25 15.30 13.33
CA ASP A 156 10.48 14.52 13.21
C ASP A 156 11.20 14.87 11.89
N LEU A 157 10.46 14.87 10.76
CA LEU A 157 11.01 15.19 9.43
C LEU A 157 11.47 16.65 9.32
N ARG A 158 10.77 17.58 9.96
CA ARG A 158 11.19 18.99 10.03
C ARG A 158 12.53 19.15 10.76
N ILE A 159 12.69 18.44 11.87
CA ILE A 159 13.96 18.43 12.63
C ILE A 159 15.07 17.88 11.74
N ARG A 160 14.82 16.76 11.02
CA ARG A 160 15.78 16.15 10.11
C ARG A 160 16.12 17.06 8.94
N LEU A 161 15.14 17.68 8.31
CA LEU A 161 15.33 18.61 7.20
C LEU A 161 16.22 19.81 7.63
N ARG A 162 15.95 20.40 8.78
CA ARG A 162 16.73 21.52 9.33
C ARG A 162 18.16 21.10 9.69
N TYR A 163 18.34 19.86 10.16
CA TYR A 163 19.67 19.31 10.39
C TYR A 163 20.48 19.21 9.09
N VAL A 164 19.88 18.69 8.03
CA VAL A 164 20.50 18.56 6.69
C VAL A 164 20.73 19.93 6.05
N ALA A 165 19.76 20.83 6.18
CA ALA A 165 19.88 22.19 5.64
C ALA A 165 21.05 22.97 6.23
N GLY A 166 21.27 22.86 7.55
CA GLY A 166 22.26 23.63 8.30
C GLY A 166 21.68 24.93 8.88
N LYS A 167 22.41 25.54 9.82
CA LYS A 167 21.92 26.69 10.58
C LYS A 167 21.66 27.94 9.74
N ASP A 168 22.42 28.14 8.69
CA ASP A 168 22.39 29.35 7.86
C ASP A 168 21.56 29.17 6.57
N TYR A 169 20.82 28.07 6.47
CA TYR A 169 20.06 27.76 5.26
C TYR A 169 18.59 28.15 5.44
N GLU A 170 18.15 29.18 4.71
CA GLU A 170 16.75 29.62 4.75
C GLU A 170 15.91 28.86 3.72
N ILE A 171 14.84 28.24 4.18
CA ILE A 171 13.82 27.58 3.34
C ILE A 171 12.52 28.36 3.52
N ASN A 172 11.87 28.69 2.39
CA ASN A 172 10.53 29.29 2.44
C ASN A 172 9.56 28.37 3.19
N PRO A 173 8.74 28.88 4.15
CA PRO A 173 7.83 28.06 4.96
C PRO A 173 6.85 27.19 4.16
N ASP A 174 6.34 27.70 3.03
CA ASP A 174 5.45 26.93 2.17
C ASP A 174 6.21 25.81 1.46
N LEU A 175 7.43 26.08 1.00
CA LEU A 175 8.29 25.08 0.39
C LEU A 175 8.73 24.03 1.43
N GLU A 176 9.09 24.45 2.66
CA GLU A 176 9.41 23.52 3.76
C GLU A 176 8.27 22.50 3.97
N LYS A 177 7.02 22.97 3.96
CA LYS A 177 5.85 22.12 4.08
C LYS A 177 5.76 21.11 2.94
N PHE A 178 5.95 21.53 1.69
CA PHE A 178 5.92 20.61 0.53
C PHE A 178 7.06 19.59 0.57
N ILE A 179 8.26 20.00 0.98
CA ILE A 179 9.41 19.09 1.18
C ILE A 179 9.07 18.02 2.21
N ILE A 180 8.54 18.41 3.37
CA ILE A 180 8.16 17.50 4.45
C ILE A 180 7.05 16.56 3.98
N ASP A 181 6.01 17.07 3.33
CA ASP A 181 4.90 16.25 2.84
C ASP A 181 5.37 15.24 1.77
N SER A 182 6.35 15.58 0.95
CA SER A 182 6.93 14.66 -0.01
C SER A 182 7.75 13.54 0.64
N ALA A 183 8.33 13.77 1.82
CA ALA A 183 9.14 12.81 2.57
C ALA A 183 8.32 11.94 3.55
N LEU A 184 7.03 12.24 3.80
CA LEU A 184 6.18 11.42 4.68
C LEU A 184 6.16 9.95 4.23
N GLY A 185 6.36 9.04 5.18
CA GLY A 185 6.42 7.60 4.93
C GLY A 185 7.81 7.04 4.69
N LEU A 186 8.83 7.89 4.63
CA LEU A 186 10.23 7.47 4.70
C LEU A 186 10.65 7.24 6.15
N THR A 187 11.60 6.35 6.37
CA THR A 187 12.35 6.26 7.60
C THR A 187 13.22 7.51 7.80
N ASP A 188 13.69 7.75 9.00
CA ASP A 188 14.56 8.91 9.30
C ASP A 188 15.84 8.91 8.46
N THR A 189 16.45 7.73 8.27
CA THR A 189 17.65 7.56 7.43
C THR A 189 17.36 7.80 5.96
N GLU A 190 16.25 7.27 5.45
CA GLU A 190 15.85 7.47 4.06
C GLU A 190 15.52 8.93 3.76
N ALA A 191 14.85 9.60 4.69
CA ALA A 191 14.55 11.03 4.60
C ALA A 191 15.84 11.87 4.63
N ASP A 192 16.80 11.55 5.53
CA ASP A 192 18.10 12.21 5.57
C ASP A 192 18.83 12.13 4.22
N LEU A 193 18.89 10.92 3.64
CA LEU A 193 19.53 10.70 2.34
C LEU A 193 18.80 11.42 1.21
N ALA A 194 17.47 11.40 1.18
CA ALA A 194 16.68 12.10 0.17
C ALA A 194 16.85 13.63 0.25
N PHE A 195 16.89 14.20 1.47
CA PHE A 195 17.14 15.63 1.67
C PHE A 195 18.56 16.03 1.27
N ARG A 196 19.58 15.22 1.60
CA ARG A 196 20.97 15.45 1.16
C ARG A 196 21.10 15.42 -0.35
N LEU A 197 20.48 14.42 -1.00
CA LEU A 197 20.49 14.31 -2.46
C LEU A 197 19.81 15.51 -3.13
N ALA A 198 18.67 15.94 -2.60
CA ALA A 198 17.97 17.11 -3.12
C ALA A 198 18.77 18.40 -2.91
N LYS A 199 19.43 18.54 -1.74
CA LYS A 199 20.32 19.66 -1.44
C LYS A 199 21.49 19.75 -2.42
N GLU A 200 22.12 18.61 -2.71
CA GLU A 200 23.27 18.53 -3.62
C GLU A 200 22.90 18.82 -5.08
N LYS A 201 21.79 18.24 -5.56
CA LYS A 201 21.39 18.37 -6.97
C LYS A 201 20.87 19.74 -7.34
N VAL A 202 20.01 20.34 -6.51
CA VAL A 202 19.28 21.57 -6.86
C VAL A 202 19.22 22.61 -5.75
N GLY A 203 19.56 22.23 -4.51
CA GLY A 203 19.34 23.04 -3.32
C GLY A 203 17.93 22.89 -2.74
N LEU A 204 17.79 23.06 -1.41
CA LEU A 204 16.51 22.92 -0.70
C LEU A 204 15.62 24.17 -0.75
N ASN A 205 16.08 25.25 -1.40
CA ASN A 205 15.32 26.48 -1.59
C ASN A 205 14.63 26.59 -2.96
N ARG A 206 14.69 25.53 -3.77
CA ARG A 206 14.05 25.43 -5.09
C ARG A 206 12.93 24.41 -5.08
N SER A 207 11.86 24.66 -5.83
CA SER A 207 10.69 23.78 -5.93
C SER A 207 11.01 22.39 -6.51
N GLU A 208 12.04 22.29 -7.35
CA GLU A 208 12.48 21.04 -7.98
C GLU A 208 12.98 20.01 -6.95
N CYS A 209 13.41 20.44 -5.76
CA CYS A 209 13.82 19.53 -4.69
C CYS A 209 12.67 18.60 -4.24
N VAL A 210 11.43 19.07 -4.30
CA VAL A 210 10.23 18.27 -3.94
C VAL A 210 10.10 17.06 -4.87
N GLN A 211 10.34 17.26 -6.19
CA GLN A 211 10.27 16.17 -7.16
C GLN A 211 11.39 15.15 -6.96
N ILE A 212 12.61 15.60 -6.61
CA ILE A 212 13.72 14.69 -6.33
C ILE A 212 13.40 13.81 -5.12
N ILE A 213 12.88 14.38 -4.03
CA ILE A 213 12.50 13.64 -2.83
C ILE A 213 11.36 12.66 -3.13
N ALA A 214 10.36 13.08 -3.91
CA ALA A 214 9.26 12.22 -4.32
C ALA A 214 9.74 11.02 -5.17
N ASN A 215 10.70 11.23 -6.07
CA ASN A 215 11.28 10.17 -6.88
C ASN A 215 12.09 9.17 -6.02
N GLU A 216 12.88 9.65 -5.05
CA GLU A 216 13.59 8.78 -4.11
C GLU A 216 12.60 7.95 -3.28
N LYS A 217 11.54 8.58 -2.76
CA LYS A 217 10.46 7.88 -2.05
C LYS A 217 9.82 6.79 -2.92
N GLU A 218 9.54 7.07 -4.18
CA GLU A 218 9.02 6.08 -5.13
C GLU A 218 9.96 4.86 -5.25
N GLN A 219 11.26 5.10 -5.39
CA GLN A 219 12.27 4.05 -5.47
C GLN A 219 12.31 3.18 -4.19
N ILE A 220 12.25 3.83 -3.02
CA ILE A 220 12.28 3.15 -1.72
C ILE A 220 11.03 2.31 -1.53
N ILE A 221 9.85 2.84 -1.83
CA ILE A 221 8.58 2.09 -1.74
C ILE A 221 8.60 0.89 -2.68
N LYS A 222 9.09 1.05 -3.92
CA LYS A 222 9.24 -0.05 -4.89
C LYS A 222 10.18 -1.15 -4.40
N LYS A 223 11.25 -0.81 -3.67
CA LYS A 223 12.17 -1.80 -3.08
C LYS A 223 11.51 -2.70 -2.03
N SER A 224 10.46 -2.25 -1.36
CA SER A 224 9.69 -3.09 -0.42
C SER A 224 8.99 -4.26 -1.12
N GLY A 225 8.81 -4.17 -2.44
CA GLY A 225 8.26 -5.23 -3.29
C GLY A 225 6.77 -5.48 -3.15
N ILE A 226 6.11 -4.92 -2.15
CA ILE A 226 4.69 -5.18 -1.81
C ILE A 226 3.79 -3.99 -2.17
N LEU A 227 4.28 -2.77 -1.98
CA LEU A 227 3.62 -1.54 -2.37
C LEU A 227 4.27 -0.95 -3.61
N ASP A 228 3.46 -0.56 -4.57
CA ASP A 228 3.89 0.24 -5.71
C ASP A 228 3.37 1.67 -5.53
N TYR A 229 4.25 2.66 -5.61
CA TYR A 229 3.88 4.07 -5.70
C TYR A 229 3.54 4.38 -7.16
N ILE A 230 2.35 4.89 -7.41
CA ILE A 230 1.90 5.22 -8.77
C ILE A 230 1.80 6.73 -8.89
N PRO A 231 2.68 7.38 -9.67
CA PRO A 231 2.53 8.78 -9.99
C PRO A 231 1.28 8.97 -10.84
N VAL A 232 0.37 9.82 -10.41
CA VAL A 232 -0.88 10.10 -11.11
C VAL A 232 -1.00 11.59 -11.40
N ASN A 233 -1.33 11.90 -12.66
CA ASN A 233 -1.63 13.24 -13.12
C ASN A 233 -2.76 13.14 -14.15
N MET A 234 -3.97 12.83 -13.67
CA MET A 234 -5.13 12.57 -14.50
C MET A 234 -6.35 13.25 -13.89
N SER A 235 -7.12 13.97 -14.71
CA SER A 235 -8.43 14.51 -14.30
C SER A 235 -9.49 13.41 -14.40
N LEU A 236 -10.36 13.31 -13.38
CA LEU A 236 -11.47 12.36 -13.37
C LEU A 236 -12.46 12.64 -14.52
N ASN A 237 -12.72 13.90 -14.79
CA ASN A 237 -13.67 14.29 -15.82
C ASN A 237 -13.13 14.12 -17.24
N ASP A 238 -11.82 14.31 -17.44
CA ASP A 238 -11.18 14.22 -18.75
C ASP A 238 -10.77 12.79 -19.12
N THR A 239 -10.78 11.89 -18.14
CA THR A 239 -10.27 10.53 -18.30
C THR A 239 -11.36 9.46 -18.20
N VAL A 240 -12.41 9.71 -17.40
CA VAL A 240 -13.50 8.75 -17.17
C VAL A 240 -14.79 9.25 -17.81
N GLY A 241 -15.23 8.59 -18.87
CA GLY A 241 -16.50 8.86 -19.52
C GLY A 241 -17.66 8.23 -18.74
N GLY A 242 -18.56 9.07 -18.18
CA GLY A 242 -19.69 8.59 -17.38
C GLY A 242 -19.38 8.45 -15.88
N LEU A 243 -20.04 7.49 -15.21
CA LEU A 243 -19.94 7.21 -13.77
C LEU A 243 -20.34 8.41 -12.88
N GLU A 244 -21.33 9.17 -13.28
CA GLU A 244 -21.68 10.45 -12.67
C GLU A 244 -22.11 10.36 -11.20
N ASN A 245 -22.76 9.26 -10.76
CA ASN A 245 -23.10 9.07 -9.35
C ASN A 245 -21.85 8.88 -8.49
N LEU A 246 -20.87 8.14 -9.02
CA LEU A 246 -19.58 7.96 -8.35
C LEU A 246 -18.80 9.28 -8.30
N LYS A 247 -18.73 10.02 -9.39
CA LYS A 247 -18.07 11.34 -9.44
C LYS A 247 -18.68 12.31 -8.43
N LYS A 248 -20.00 12.42 -8.38
CA LYS A 248 -20.71 13.26 -7.40
C LYS A 248 -20.39 12.86 -5.96
N TRP A 249 -20.37 11.55 -5.70
CA TRP A 249 -20.04 11.04 -4.37
C TRP A 249 -18.61 11.40 -3.96
N LEU A 250 -17.64 11.21 -4.87
CA LEU A 250 -16.22 11.55 -4.66
C LEU A 250 -16.01 13.05 -4.40
N THR A 251 -16.69 13.91 -5.17
CA THR A 251 -16.63 15.37 -4.98
C THR A 251 -17.17 15.80 -3.61
N LEU A 252 -18.23 15.14 -3.12
CA LEU A 252 -18.73 15.43 -1.77
C LEU A 252 -17.75 14.97 -0.69
N ARG A 253 -17.10 13.81 -0.87
CA ARG A 253 -16.18 13.24 0.11
C ARG A 253 -14.82 13.92 0.14
N SER A 254 -14.36 14.51 -0.96
CA SER A 254 -13.10 15.28 -0.98
C SER A 254 -13.07 16.40 0.05
N LYS A 255 -14.22 16.98 0.36
CA LYS A 255 -14.35 18.06 1.35
C LYS A 255 -14.05 17.63 2.79
N ALA A 256 -14.11 16.35 3.10
CA ALA A 256 -13.80 15.85 4.44
C ALA A 256 -12.31 16.01 4.84
N PHE A 257 -11.43 16.23 3.87
CA PHE A 257 -10.00 16.48 4.12
C PHE A 257 -9.68 17.95 4.43
N GLU A 258 -10.64 18.87 4.28
CA GLU A 258 -10.47 20.28 4.60
C GLU A 258 -10.40 20.50 6.12
N LEU A 259 -9.62 21.50 6.58
CA LEU A 259 -9.51 21.83 8.01
C LEU A 259 -10.87 22.15 8.64
N LYS A 260 -11.70 22.93 7.95
CA LYS A 260 -13.06 23.28 8.40
C LYS A 260 -13.96 22.08 8.59
N ALA A 261 -13.78 21.04 7.78
CA ALA A 261 -14.55 19.80 7.90
C ALA A 261 -14.15 19.03 9.18
N LYS A 262 -12.88 19.05 9.53
CA LYS A 262 -12.38 18.45 10.79
C LYS A 262 -12.90 19.21 12.01
N GLU A 263 -12.91 20.54 11.97
CA GLU A 263 -13.49 21.40 13.02
C GLU A 263 -15.00 21.17 13.18
N PHE A 264 -15.70 20.92 12.07
CA PHE A 264 -17.12 20.58 12.08
C PHE A 264 -17.39 19.14 12.61
N GLY A 265 -16.36 18.29 12.71
CA GLY A 265 -16.47 16.89 13.17
C GLY A 265 -16.87 15.91 12.06
N LEU A 266 -16.67 16.26 10.77
CA LEU A 266 -16.90 15.31 9.68
C LEU A 266 -15.90 14.14 9.77
N PRO A 267 -16.39 12.88 9.71
CA PRO A 267 -15.51 11.73 9.67
C PRO A 267 -14.78 11.67 8.33
N GLU A 268 -13.50 11.32 8.38
CA GLU A 268 -12.71 11.07 7.17
C GLU A 268 -13.25 9.83 6.43
N PRO A 269 -13.34 9.87 5.08
CA PRO A 269 -13.83 8.74 4.31
C PRO A 269 -12.87 7.55 4.43
N LYS A 270 -13.44 6.35 4.57
CA LYS A 270 -12.68 5.12 4.77
C LYS A 270 -12.31 4.45 3.45
N GLY A 271 -13.22 4.38 2.51
CA GLY A 271 -12.96 3.78 1.22
C GLY A 271 -14.19 3.35 0.47
N ILE A 272 -13.97 2.90 -0.76
CA ILE A 272 -14.99 2.36 -1.65
C ILE A 272 -14.59 1.01 -2.21
N LEU A 273 -15.61 0.20 -2.48
CA LEU A 273 -15.46 -1.03 -3.23
C LEU A 273 -16.10 -0.85 -4.62
N LEU A 274 -15.29 -1.02 -5.66
CA LEU A 274 -15.71 -0.94 -7.06
C LEU A 274 -15.93 -2.36 -7.60
N LEU A 275 -17.17 -2.75 -7.75
CA LEU A 275 -17.58 -4.00 -8.37
C LEU A 275 -18.02 -3.74 -9.80
N GLY A 276 -17.86 -4.69 -10.69
CA GLY A 276 -18.47 -4.53 -12.01
C GLY A 276 -17.77 -5.28 -13.14
N VAL A 277 -18.26 -5.05 -14.34
CA VAL A 277 -17.83 -5.72 -15.56
C VAL A 277 -16.34 -5.42 -15.86
N PRO A 278 -15.55 -6.42 -16.28
CA PRO A 278 -14.18 -6.17 -16.75
C PRO A 278 -14.14 -5.14 -17.88
N GLY A 279 -13.06 -4.36 -17.96
CA GLY A 279 -12.89 -3.36 -19.02
C GLY A 279 -13.65 -2.04 -18.82
N CYS A 280 -14.53 -1.91 -17.80
CA CYS A 280 -15.35 -0.71 -17.56
C CYS A 280 -14.68 0.34 -16.67
N GLY A 281 -13.34 0.41 -16.60
CA GLY A 281 -12.60 1.53 -16.01
C GLY A 281 -12.39 1.51 -14.49
N LYS A 282 -12.63 0.40 -13.78
CA LYS A 282 -12.41 0.32 -12.31
C LYS A 282 -11.03 0.76 -11.85
N SER A 283 -9.98 0.21 -12.47
CA SER A 283 -8.58 0.54 -12.14
C SER A 283 -8.20 1.97 -12.54
N LEU A 284 -8.78 2.47 -13.64
CA LEU A 284 -8.62 3.85 -14.08
C LEU A 284 -9.24 4.83 -13.06
N THR A 285 -10.44 4.50 -12.56
CA THR A 285 -11.11 5.29 -11.53
C THR A 285 -10.29 5.41 -10.26
N ALA A 286 -9.62 4.33 -9.80
CA ALA A 286 -8.74 4.38 -8.63
C ALA A 286 -7.60 5.40 -8.80
N LYS A 287 -6.99 5.45 -10.00
CA LYS A 287 -5.95 6.44 -10.34
C LYS A 287 -6.50 7.86 -10.36
N CYS A 288 -7.67 8.05 -10.95
CA CYS A 288 -8.29 9.37 -11.04
C CYS A 288 -8.70 9.92 -9.67
N ILE A 289 -9.14 9.08 -8.72
CA ILE A 289 -9.49 9.50 -7.36
C ILE A 289 -8.27 10.11 -6.67
N ALA A 290 -7.14 9.45 -6.72
CA ALA A 290 -5.91 9.93 -6.09
C ALA A 290 -5.45 11.26 -6.69
N SER A 291 -5.53 11.39 -8.00
CA SER A 291 -5.18 12.62 -8.70
C SER A 291 -6.13 13.78 -8.37
N GLU A 292 -7.44 13.54 -8.39
CA GLU A 292 -8.47 14.55 -8.08
C GLU A 292 -8.34 15.07 -6.63
N TRP A 293 -8.06 14.17 -5.70
CA TRP A 293 -7.85 14.53 -4.30
C TRP A 293 -6.43 15.01 -3.99
N LYS A 294 -5.54 15.06 -5.01
CA LYS A 294 -4.12 15.43 -4.87
C LYS A 294 -3.41 14.64 -3.78
N GLN A 295 -3.72 13.35 -3.70
CA GLN A 295 -3.14 12.44 -2.73
C GLN A 295 -2.25 11.39 -3.40
N PRO A 296 -1.19 10.92 -2.74
CA PRO A 296 -0.38 9.82 -3.25
C PRO A 296 -1.23 8.57 -3.49
N LEU A 297 -0.95 7.85 -4.58
CA LEU A 297 -1.54 6.55 -4.88
C LEU A 297 -0.56 5.44 -4.57
N LEU A 298 -0.94 4.58 -3.65
CA LEU A 298 -0.22 3.36 -3.33
C LEU A 298 -1.03 2.17 -3.85
N LYS A 299 -0.41 1.29 -4.60
CA LYS A 299 -1.03 0.03 -5.04
C LYS A 299 -0.48 -1.12 -4.19
N LEU A 300 -1.38 -1.84 -3.54
CA LEU A 300 -1.06 -3.05 -2.80
C LEU A 300 -1.21 -4.26 -3.72
N ASP A 301 -0.08 -4.93 -3.98
CA ASP A 301 -0.06 -6.18 -4.74
C ASP A 301 -0.14 -7.38 -3.79
N ILE A 302 -1.36 -7.89 -3.60
CA ILE A 302 -1.59 -9.03 -2.72
C ILE A 302 -0.91 -10.31 -3.26
N GLY A 303 -0.73 -10.45 -4.57
CA GLY A 303 -0.01 -11.57 -5.16
C GLY A 303 1.45 -11.64 -4.68
N LYS A 304 2.11 -10.50 -4.58
CA LYS A 304 3.48 -10.40 -4.06
C LYS A 304 3.57 -10.73 -2.56
N VAL A 305 2.52 -10.44 -1.80
CA VAL A 305 2.45 -10.80 -0.36
C VAL A 305 2.52 -12.31 -0.16
N PHE A 306 1.93 -13.09 -1.06
CA PHE A 306 1.88 -14.55 -0.95
C PHE A 306 3.10 -15.29 -1.50
N GLN A 307 3.94 -14.62 -2.30
CA GLN A 307 5.17 -15.22 -2.85
C GLN A 307 6.31 -15.29 -1.82
N ALA A 308 6.18 -14.62 -0.70
CA ALA A 308 7.16 -14.67 0.40
C ALA A 308 7.02 -15.96 1.22
N GLU A 309 8.10 -16.38 1.88
CA GLU A 309 8.14 -17.60 2.71
C GLU A 309 7.01 -17.68 3.74
N VAL A 310 6.56 -18.90 4.03
CA VAL A 310 5.48 -19.17 4.99
C VAL A 310 5.81 -18.54 6.36
N GLY A 311 4.95 -17.62 6.81
CA GLY A 311 5.13 -16.85 8.06
C GLY A 311 5.59 -15.41 7.86
N SER A 312 6.14 -15.03 6.71
CA SER A 312 6.52 -13.64 6.39
C SER A 312 5.34 -12.82 5.83
N SER A 313 4.35 -13.48 5.21
CA SER A 313 3.23 -12.84 4.53
C SER A 313 2.39 -11.93 5.44
N GLU A 314 2.17 -12.32 6.70
CA GLU A 314 1.42 -11.50 7.66
C GLU A 314 2.24 -10.27 8.12
N ASN A 315 3.54 -10.42 8.34
CA ASN A 315 4.41 -9.31 8.67
C ASN A 315 4.54 -8.33 7.51
N ASN A 316 4.66 -8.85 6.30
CA ASN A 316 4.74 -8.05 5.07
C ASN A 316 3.49 -7.19 4.87
N ILE A 317 2.30 -7.76 5.06
CA ILE A 317 1.06 -6.98 4.96
C ILE A 317 0.95 -5.92 6.06
N ARG A 318 1.32 -6.24 7.31
CA ARG A 318 1.35 -5.26 8.40
C ARG A 318 2.30 -4.11 8.11
N GLN A 319 3.49 -4.40 7.60
CA GLN A 319 4.47 -3.38 7.20
C GLN A 319 3.94 -2.50 6.06
N ALA A 320 3.33 -3.09 5.03
CA ALA A 320 2.73 -2.34 3.92
C ALA A 320 1.62 -1.40 4.40
N LEU A 321 0.74 -1.88 5.29
CA LEU A 321 -0.34 -1.07 5.86
C LEU A 321 0.19 0.05 6.77
N SER A 322 1.21 -0.23 7.57
CA SER A 322 1.91 0.78 8.38
C SER A 322 2.57 1.86 7.52
N THR A 323 3.20 1.46 6.40
CA THR A 323 3.76 2.41 5.43
C THR A 323 2.65 3.29 4.82
N ALA A 324 1.50 2.71 4.45
CA ALA A 324 0.38 3.49 3.95
C ALA A 324 -0.13 4.52 4.99
N GLU A 325 -0.22 4.13 6.27
CA GLU A 325 -0.58 5.06 7.35
C GLU A 325 0.45 6.17 7.56
N ALA A 326 1.73 5.86 7.42
CA ALA A 326 2.79 6.87 7.56
C ALA A 326 2.76 7.90 6.42
N ILE A 327 2.35 7.49 5.23
CA ILE A 327 2.20 8.37 4.06
C ILE A 327 0.89 9.19 4.12
N ALA A 328 -0.05 8.83 4.99
CA ALA A 328 -1.36 9.46 5.05
C ALA A 328 -1.30 11.01 5.16
N PRO A 329 -2.19 11.74 4.46
CA PRO A 329 -3.31 11.24 3.70
C PRO A 329 -2.92 10.64 2.35
N CYS A 330 -3.44 9.45 2.02
CA CYS A 330 -3.14 8.76 0.77
C CYS A 330 -4.31 7.88 0.31
N VAL A 331 -4.28 7.47 -0.96
CA VAL A 331 -5.19 6.47 -1.52
C VAL A 331 -4.45 5.13 -1.61
N LEU A 332 -5.01 4.10 -0.99
CA LEU A 332 -4.51 2.72 -1.08
C LEU A 332 -5.40 1.92 -2.03
N TRP A 333 -4.86 1.58 -3.19
CA TRP A 333 -5.56 0.78 -4.17
C TRP A 333 -5.23 -0.70 -4.02
N ILE A 334 -6.26 -1.52 -3.80
CA ILE A 334 -6.17 -2.98 -3.70
C ILE A 334 -6.79 -3.57 -4.97
N GLU A 335 -5.93 -4.02 -5.91
CA GLU A 335 -6.38 -4.55 -7.18
C GLU A 335 -6.61 -6.06 -7.11
N LYS A 336 -7.84 -6.52 -7.46
CA LYS A 336 -8.22 -7.95 -7.61
C LYS A 336 -7.88 -8.88 -6.43
N GLY A 337 -7.11 -8.44 -5.47
CA GLY A 337 -6.62 -9.26 -4.35
C GLY A 337 -7.71 -9.70 -3.36
N LEU A 338 -8.85 -9.03 -3.37
CA LEU A 338 -10.00 -9.41 -2.54
C LEU A 338 -10.80 -10.58 -3.13
N SER A 339 -10.54 -10.96 -4.37
CA SER A 339 -11.25 -12.03 -5.08
C SER A 339 -10.63 -13.43 -4.94
N THR A 340 -9.47 -13.55 -4.31
CA THR A 340 -8.80 -14.84 -4.07
C THR A 340 -9.07 -15.43 -2.68
N ALA A 341 -9.78 -14.71 -1.83
CA ALA A 341 -10.03 -15.08 -0.44
C ALA A 341 -10.98 -16.30 -0.25
N GLY A 342 -11.56 -16.85 -1.32
CA GLY A 342 -12.49 -17.98 -1.27
C GLY A 342 -11.96 -19.33 -1.79
N GLY A 343 -10.68 -19.45 -2.15
CA GLY A 343 -10.11 -20.70 -2.67
C GLY A 343 -9.69 -21.66 -1.56
N GLU A 344 -10.32 -22.83 -1.48
CA GLU A 344 -10.06 -23.88 -0.47
C GLU A 344 -8.65 -24.53 -0.53
N ARG A 345 -7.75 -24.05 -1.40
CA ARG A 345 -6.47 -24.73 -1.69
C ARG A 345 -5.22 -24.18 -1.00
N ASP A 346 -5.29 -23.05 -0.28
CA ASP A 346 -4.07 -22.40 0.26
C ASP A 346 -4.01 -22.36 1.80
N GLY A 347 -4.05 -23.49 2.47
CA GLY A 347 -3.53 -23.66 3.85
C GLY A 347 -3.83 -22.56 4.90
N GLY A 348 -4.86 -21.73 4.74
CA GLY A 348 -5.25 -20.70 5.73
C GLY A 348 -4.45 -19.39 5.70
N THR A 349 -3.38 -19.26 4.92
CA THR A 349 -2.55 -18.04 4.87
C THR A 349 -3.31 -16.88 4.22
N ASN A 350 -4.06 -17.14 3.15
CA ASN A 350 -4.91 -16.15 2.49
C ASN A 350 -5.95 -15.56 3.44
N SER A 351 -6.57 -16.41 4.27
CA SER A 351 -7.56 -15.98 5.26
C SER A 351 -6.95 -15.07 6.33
N ARG A 352 -5.71 -15.32 6.78
CA ARG A 352 -5.03 -14.51 7.80
C ARG A 352 -4.64 -13.13 7.27
N VAL A 353 -4.00 -13.07 6.09
CA VAL A 353 -3.65 -11.80 5.43
C VAL A 353 -4.89 -10.95 5.24
N PHE A 354 -5.97 -11.58 4.78
CA PHE A 354 -7.25 -10.92 4.56
C PHE A 354 -7.86 -10.39 5.87
N SER A 355 -7.87 -11.21 6.93
CA SER A 355 -8.34 -10.80 8.26
C SER A 355 -7.52 -9.63 8.81
N THR A 356 -6.21 -9.59 8.56
CA THR A 356 -5.35 -8.48 8.96
C THR A 356 -5.76 -7.18 8.26
N ILE A 357 -6.03 -7.22 6.94
CA ILE A 357 -6.52 -6.04 6.19
C ILE A 357 -7.86 -5.57 6.75
N LEU A 358 -8.80 -6.50 7.01
CA LEU A 358 -10.13 -6.17 7.52
C LEU A 358 -10.09 -5.53 8.91
N THR A 359 -9.28 -6.08 9.80
CA THR A 359 -9.07 -5.53 11.15
C THR A 359 -8.45 -4.14 11.07
N TRP A 360 -7.40 -4.00 10.27
CA TRP A 360 -6.78 -2.70 10.04
C TRP A 360 -7.77 -1.66 9.48
N MET A 361 -8.61 -2.02 8.52
CA MET A 361 -9.63 -1.10 7.98
C MET A 361 -10.61 -0.57 9.05
N GLN A 362 -10.86 -1.34 10.11
CA GLN A 362 -11.71 -0.92 11.22
C GLN A 362 -10.97 -0.04 12.22
N GLU A 363 -9.73 -0.40 12.56
CA GLU A 363 -8.96 0.15 13.68
C GLU A 363 -8.09 1.35 13.30
N ARG A 364 -7.77 1.52 12.00
CA ARG A 364 -6.91 2.61 11.55
C ARG A 364 -7.42 3.99 11.97
N LYS A 365 -6.49 4.82 12.41
CA LYS A 365 -6.73 6.18 12.88
C LYS A 365 -6.29 7.26 11.88
N LYS A 366 -5.48 6.88 10.90
CA LYS A 366 -4.93 7.82 9.92
C LYS A 366 -5.74 7.82 8.62
N PRO A 367 -5.81 8.95 7.90
CA PRO A 367 -6.65 9.11 6.71
C PRO A 367 -6.06 8.38 5.49
N VAL A 368 -6.22 7.08 5.44
CA VAL A 368 -5.91 6.26 4.28
C VAL A 368 -7.22 5.89 3.59
N PHE A 369 -7.46 6.37 2.38
CA PHE A 369 -8.66 6.03 1.62
C PHE A 369 -8.44 4.76 0.81
N VAL A 370 -9.20 3.71 1.08
CA VAL A 370 -9.05 2.42 0.40
C VAL A 370 -9.95 2.36 -0.82
N VAL A 371 -9.37 2.11 -1.99
CA VAL A 371 -10.11 1.78 -3.21
C VAL A 371 -9.86 0.32 -3.56
N ALA A 372 -10.85 -0.51 -3.33
CA ALA A 372 -10.77 -1.93 -3.70
C ALA A 372 -11.52 -2.19 -4.99
N THR A 373 -10.96 -3.04 -5.87
CA THR A 373 -11.58 -3.41 -7.15
C THR A 373 -11.82 -4.91 -7.23
N ALA A 374 -13.01 -5.33 -7.67
CA ALA A 374 -13.34 -6.73 -7.87
C ALA A 374 -14.20 -6.96 -9.12
N ASN A 375 -14.02 -8.10 -9.77
CA ASN A 375 -14.81 -8.52 -10.92
C ASN A 375 -15.91 -9.53 -10.54
N LYS A 376 -15.74 -10.26 -9.42
CA LYS A 376 -16.68 -11.29 -8.96
C LYS A 376 -17.07 -11.00 -7.51
N ILE A 377 -18.36 -11.02 -7.23
CA ILE A 377 -18.91 -10.77 -5.87
C ILE A 377 -18.75 -12.00 -4.98
N GLU A 378 -18.85 -13.20 -5.56
CA GLU A 378 -18.78 -14.47 -4.83
C GLU A 378 -17.42 -14.69 -4.16
N SER A 379 -16.38 -14.19 -4.77
CA SER A 379 -15.02 -14.29 -4.24
C SER A 379 -14.73 -13.32 -3.10
N LEU A 380 -15.66 -12.41 -2.80
CA LEU A 380 -15.52 -11.45 -1.70
C LEU A 380 -15.99 -12.05 -0.39
N ALA A 381 -15.17 -11.95 0.64
CA ALA A 381 -15.60 -12.33 1.98
C ALA A 381 -16.80 -11.50 2.41
N PRO A 382 -17.87 -12.11 2.98
CA PRO A 382 -19.08 -11.40 3.43
C PRO A 382 -18.78 -10.26 4.40
N GLU A 383 -17.68 -10.39 5.13
CA GLU A 383 -17.20 -9.40 6.08
C GLU A 383 -16.86 -8.05 5.43
N LEU A 384 -16.39 -8.04 4.18
CA LEU A 384 -16.09 -6.79 3.44
C LEU A 384 -17.34 -5.95 3.18
N LEU A 385 -18.47 -6.61 3.02
CA LEU A 385 -19.75 -5.98 2.72
C LEU A 385 -20.43 -5.39 3.96
N ARG A 386 -19.86 -5.59 5.16
CA ARG A 386 -20.39 -5.02 6.41
C ARG A 386 -20.10 -3.52 6.47
N LYS A 387 -21.09 -2.75 6.92
CA LYS A 387 -20.95 -1.31 7.17
C LYS A 387 -19.78 -1.02 8.13
N GLY A 388 -19.05 0.06 7.87
CA GLY A 388 -17.94 0.49 8.72
C GLY A 388 -16.55 0.15 8.18
N ARG A 389 -16.44 -0.65 7.11
CA ARG A 389 -15.20 -0.95 6.39
C ARG A 389 -15.06 -0.11 5.13
N PHE A 390 -16.03 -0.24 4.21
CA PHE A 390 -16.21 0.67 3.09
C PHE A 390 -17.37 1.61 3.39
N ASP A 391 -17.25 2.85 2.95
CA ASP A 391 -18.34 3.83 3.05
C ASP A 391 -19.44 3.54 2.04
N GLU A 392 -19.04 3.04 0.85
CA GLU A 392 -19.97 2.73 -0.23
C GLU A 392 -19.45 1.60 -1.13
N ILE A 393 -20.37 0.87 -1.73
CA ILE A 393 -20.10 -0.14 -2.75
C ILE A 393 -20.74 0.35 -4.05
N PHE A 394 -19.90 0.56 -5.07
CA PHE A 394 -20.36 0.96 -6.38
C PHE A 394 -20.31 -0.19 -7.37
N PHE A 395 -21.40 -0.33 -8.12
CA PHE A 395 -21.46 -1.23 -9.26
C PHE A 395 -21.20 -0.45 -10.55
N ILE A 396 -20.18 -0.86 -11.30
CA ILE A 396 -19.81 -0.31 -12.60
C ILE A 396 -20.25 -1.30 -13.67
N ASP A 397 -21.30 -0.95 -14.37
CA ASP A 397 -21.87 -1.73 -15.47
C ASP A 397 -21.21 -1.40 -16.81
N LEU A 398 -21.65 -2.04 -17.88
CA LEU A 398 -21.34 -1.64 -19.24
C LEU A 398 -21.81 -0.19 -19.46
N PRO A 399 -21.08 0.61 -20.24
CA PRO A 399 -21.42 2.00 -20.47
C PRO A 399 -22.72 2.14 -21.27
N THR A 400 -23.56 3.10 -20.86
CA THR A 400 -24.76 3.52 -21.60
C THR A 400 -24.38 4.17 -22.95
N PRO A 401 -25.28 4.34 -23.89
CA PRO A 401 -24.98 5.04 -25.15
C PRO A 401 -24.33 6.41 -24.94
N GLU A 402 -24.86 7.21 -24.00
CA GLU A 402 -24.31 8.52 -23.65
C GLU A 402 -22.88 8.41 -23.09
N GLU A 403 -22.61 7.39 -22.27
CA GLU A 403 -21.28 7.13 -21.72
C GLU A 403 -20.33 6.62 -22.80
N ARG A 404 -20.76 5.74 -23.72
CA ARG A 404 -19.96 5.31 -24.87
C ARG A 404 -19.55 6.49 -25.75
N TYR A 405 -20.46 7.40 -26.02
CA TYR A 405 -20.18 8.65 -26.76
C TYR A 405 -19.05 9.44 -26.09
N ASN A 406 -19.13 9.62 -24.77
CA ASN A 406 -18.12 10.34 -24.00
C ASN A 406 -16.78 9.60 -23.98
N ILE A 407 -16.78 8.26 -23.84
CA ILE A 407 -15.56 7.43 -23.84
C ILE A 407 -14.86 7.52 -25.21
N PHE A 408 -15.60 7.44 -26.33
CA PHE A 408 -15.03 7.66 -27.67
C PHE A 408 -14.38 9.04 -27.77
N ARG A 409 -15.06 10.09 -27.33
CA ARG A 409 -14.50 11.46 -27.36
C ARG A 409 -13.20 11.55 -26.57
N ILE A 410 -13.14 10.95 -25.39
CA ILE A 410 -11.94 10.94 -24.54
C ILE A 410 -10.78 10.24 -25.26
N HIS A 411 -11.01 9.05 -25.84
CA HIS A 411 -9.94 8.33 -26.53
C HIS A 411 -9.53 9.00 -27.84
N LEU A 412 -10.45 9.54 -28.60
CA LEU A 412 -10.14 10.34 -29.79
C LEU A 412 -9.28 11.58 -29.45
N ALA A 413 -9.62 12.30 -28.37
CA ALA A 413 -8.85 13.44 -27.90
C ALA A 413 -7.44 13.01 -27.41
N LYS A 414 -7.34 11.89 -26.69
CA LYS A 414 -6.09 11.31 -26.22
C LYS A 414 -5.10 11.03 -27.34
N PHE A 415 -5.59 10.59 -28.50
CA PHE A 415 -4.81 10.30 -29.69
C PHE A 415 -4.79 11.46 -30.70
N HIS A 416 -5.23 12.66 -30.31
CA HIS A 416 -5.28 13.86 -31.17
C HIS A 416 -6.14 13.69 -32.42
N GLN A 417 -7.16 12.84 -32.38
CA GLN A 417 -8.08 12.53 -33.47
C GLN A 417 -9.40 13.32 -33.35
N ASN A 418 -9.31 14.66 -33.39
CA ASN A 418 -10.47 15.53 -33.09
C ASN A 418 -11.35 15.86 -34.33
N GLY A 419 -11.10 15.22 -35.47
CA GLY A 419 -11.80 15.52 -36.75
C GLY A 419 -13.24 15.02 -36.82
N ILE A 420 -13.62 14.05 -35.96
CA ILE A 420 -14.93 13.40 -36.02
C ILE A 420 -15.90 14.14 -35.09
N LYS A 421 -16.96 14.71 -35.68
CA LYS A 421 -17.94 15.51 -34.94
C LYS A 421 -19.19 14.73 -34.53
N ASN A 422 -19.61 13.76 -35.34
CA ASN A 422 -20.76 12.91 -35.02
C ASN A 422 -20.33 11.48 -34.76
N LEU A 423 -20.73 10.93 -33.63
CA LEU A 423 -20.42 9.57 -33.19
C LEU A 423 -21.71 8.73 -33.01
N ASP A 424 -22.88 9.24 -33.42
CA ASP A 424 -24.17 8.59 -33.12
C ASP A 424 -24.26 7.21 -33.79
N GLU A 425 -23.85 7.12 -35.08
CA GLU A 425 -23.81 5.84 -35.78
C GLU A 425 -22.85 4.86 -35.13
N LEU A 426 -21.66 5.30 -34.75
CA LEU A 426 -20.67 4.48 -34.07
C LEU A 426 -21.19 3.98 -32.71
N VAL A 427 -21.83 4.84 -31.92
CA VAL A 427 -22.43 4.48 -30.63
C VAL A 427 -23.54 3.42 -30.82
N ASN A 428 -24.32 3.52 -31.85
CA ASN A 428 -25.37 2.54 -32.19
C ASN A 428 -24.77 1.18 -32.60
N ASN A 429 -23.65 1.19 -33.32
CA ASN A 429 -22.97 -0.03 -33.77
C ASN A 429 -22.06 -0.68 -32.68
N THR A 430 -21.86 -0.02 -31.54
CA THR A 430 -21.01 -0.51 -30.46
C THR A 430 -21.80 -0.86 -29.19
N ARG A 431 -23.03 -1.40 -29.36
CA ARG A 431 -23.81 -1.91 -28.24
C ARG A 431 -23.05 -2.98 -27.47
N GLY A 432 -23.06 -2.89 -26.14
CA GLY A 432 -22.38 -3.85 -25.29
C GLY A 432 -20.88 -3.68 -25.19
N PHE A 433 -20.26 -2.73 -25.88
CA PHE A 433 -18.82 -2.46 -25.75
C PHE A 433 -18.52 -1.89 -24.37
N ASN A 434 -17.43 -2.36 -23.78
CA ASN A 434 -16.84 -1.78 -22.59
C ASN A 434 -15.80 -0.69 -22.95
N GLY A 435 -15.26 0.00 -21.94
CA GLY A 435 -14.31 1.10 -22.18
C GLY A 435 -13.01 0.66 -22.83
N ALA A 436 -12.51 -0.55 -22.56
CA ALA A 436 -11.30 -1.08 -23.16
C ALA A 436 -11.50 -1.44 -24.64
N GLU A 437 -12.65 -1.99 -25.00
CA GLU A 437 -13.02 -2.30 -26.40
C GLU A 437 -13.18 -1.03 -27.22
N ILE A 438 -13.71 0.05 -26.61
CA ILE A 438 -13.78 1.36 -27.25
C ILE A 438 -12.37 1.92 -27.50
N GLU A 439 -11.46 1.84 -26.53
CA GLU A 439 -10.07 2.26 -26.72
C GLU A 439 -9.39 1.48 -27.84
N GLU A 440 -9.60 0.17 -27.89
CA GLU A 440 -9.05 -0.69 -28.93
C GLU A 440 -9.61 -0.37 -30.32
N THR A 441 -10.93 -0.15 -30.42
CA THR A 441 -11.57 0.30 -31.67
C THR A 441 -10.92 1.58 -32.22
N VAL A 442 -10.62 2.55 -31.35
CA VAL A 442 -9.95 3.79 -31.80
C VAL A 442 -8.54 3.52 -32.28
N LYS A 443 -7.78 2.66 -31.59
CA LYS A 443 -6.41 2.31 -32.00
C LYS A 443 -6.40 1.55 -33.33
N GLU A 444 -7.26 0.57 -33.49
CA GLU A 444 -7.35 -0.22 -34.72
C GLU A 444 -7.76 0.67 -35.91
N ALA A 445 -8.72 1.58 -35.72
CA ALA A 445 -9.08 2.55 -36.73
C ALA A 445 -7.91 3.44 -37.18
N MET A 446 -6.97 3.75 -36.24
CA MET A 446 -5.74 4.49 -36.59
C MET A 446 -4.79 3.63 -37.44
N PHE A 447 -4.67 2.32 -37.14
CA PHE A 447 -3.87 1.40 -37.97
C PHE A 447 -4.46 1.26 -39.38
N ILE A 448 -5.77 1.06 -39.51
CA ILE A 448 -6.45 1.00 -40.80
C ILE A 448 -6.19 2.27 -41.62
N ALA A 449 -6.41 3.43 -41.03
CA ALA A 449 -6.18 4.72 -41.70
C ALA A 449 -4.73 4.93 -42.13
N TYR A 450 -3.77 4.52 -41.29
CA TYR A 450 -2.35 4.66 -41.59
C TYR A 450 -1.89 3.72 -42.71
N VAL A 451 -2.40 2.47 -42.72
CA VAL A 451 -2.11 1.52 -43.80
C VAL A 451 -2.66 1.98 -45.14
N GLU A 452 -3.88 2.56 -45.14
CA GLU A 452 -4.45 3.13 -46.35
C GLU A 452 -3.68 4.36 -46.89
N ASN A 453 -3.28 5.23 -45.96
CA ASN A 453 -2.50 6.43 -46.29
C ASN A 453 -1.53 6.81 -45.16
N PRO A 454 -0.23 6.51 -45.28
CA PRO A 454 0.80 6.85 -44.30
C PRO A 454 0.93 8.36 -44.00
N ASN A 455 0.42 9.23 -44.87
CA ASN A 455 0.37 10.68 -44.66
C ASN A 455 -0.92 11.16 -43.99
N CYS A 456 -1.82 10.25 -43.61
CA CYS A 456 -3.06 10.59 -42.96
C CYS A 456 -2.79 11.20 -41.56
N ARG A 457 -3.38 12.37 -41.29
CA ARG A 457 -3.27 13.05 -39.98
C ARG A 457 -4.47 12.80 -39.07
N GLN A 458 -5.59 12.40 -39.64
CA GLN A 458 -6.86 12.21 -38.91
C GLN A 458 -7.56 10.96 -39.46
N ILE A 459 -8.15 10.18 -38.55
CA ILE A 459 -9.03 9.07 -38.94
C ILE A 459 -10.41 9.60 -39.34
N GLY A 460 -11.06 8.89 -40.27
CA GLY A 460 -12.45 9.14 -40.62
C GLY A 460 -13.41 8.22 -39.87
N GLU A 461 -14.69 8.57 -39.87
CA GLU A 461 -15.76 7.79 -39.26
C GLU A 461 -15.81 6.35 -39.81
N ARG A 462 -15.60 6.18 -41.13
CA ARG A 462 -15.54 4.85 -41.76
C ARG A 462 -14.52 3.91 -41.14
N HIS A 463 -13.34 4.41 -40.77
CA HIS A 463 -12.27 3.58 -40.15
C HIS A 463 -12.71 3.08 -38.77
N LEU A 464 -13.43 3.92 -37.99
CA LEU A 464 -13.98 3.52 -36.70
C LEU A 464 -15.10 2.48 -36.85
N LEU A 465 -16.00 2.66 -37.85
CA LEU A 465 -17.06 1.70 -38.09
C LEU A 465 -16.54 0.37 -38.62
N GLU A 466 -15.47 0.39 -39.41
CA GLU A 466 -14.81 -0.81 -39.91
C GLU A 466 -14.12 -1.55 -38.76
N SER A 467 -13.36 -0.84 -37.94
CA SER A 467 -12.72 -1.40 -36.73
C SER A 467 -13.76 -1.97 -35.75
N ALA A 468 -14.86 -1.24 -35.50
CA ALA A 468 -15.91 -1.69 -34.58
C ALA A 468 -16.58 -3.02 -35.01
N LYS A 469 -16.66 -3.32 -36.32
CA LYS A 469 -17.19 -4.58 -36.83
C LYS A 469 -16.28 -5.79 -36.55
N GLN A 470 -14.98 -5.56 -36.31
CA GLN A 470 -14.00 -6.60 -36.05
C GLN A 470 -13.94 -7.00 -34.57
N VAL A 471 -14.44 -6.15 -33.67
CA VAL A 471 -14.43 -6.38 -32.23
C VAL A 471 -15.65 -7.22 -31.81
N VAL A 472 -15.42 -8.38 -31.20
CA VAL A 472 -16.47 -9.17 -30.55
C VAL A 472 -16.61 -8.68 -29.10
N PRO A 473 -17.75 -8.07 -28.72
CA PRO A 473 -17.92 -7.51 -27.38
C PRO A 473 -17.85 -8.60 -26.28
N LEU A 474 -17.17 -8.32 -25.20
CA LEU A 474 -17.16 -9.17 -24.00
C LEU A 474 -18.59 -9.45 -23.49
N ALA A 475 -19.50 -8.50 -23.71
CA ALA A 475 -20.89 -8.62 -23.35
C ALA A 475 -21.59 -9.83 -24.03
N GLN A 476 -21.18 -10.21 -25.23
CA GLN A 476 -21.71 -11.40 -25.92
C GLN A 476 -21.09 -12.68 -25.35
N THR A 477 -19.77 -12.71 -25.20
CA THR A 477 -19.03 -13.92 -24.73
C THR A 477 -19.26 -14.21 -23.25
N MET A 478 -19.56 -13.19 -22.42
CA MET A 478 -19.82 -13.30 -20.98
C MET A 478 -21.25 -12.85 -20.60
N CYS A 479 -22.20 -13.05 -21.46
CA CYS A 479 -23.58 -12.60 -21.25
C CYS A 479 -24.19 -13.12 -19.95
N ASN A 480 -24.02 -14.40 -19.66
CA ASN A 480 -24.57 -15.05 -18.46
C ASN A 480 -23.89 -14.56 -17.18
N GLU A 481 -22.57 -14.40 -17.20
CA GLU A 481 -21.79 -13.91 -16.08
C GLU A 481 -22.17 -12.45 -15.75
N ILE A 482 -22.37 -11.61 -16.77
CA ILE A 482 -22.79 -10.21 -16.59
C ILE A 482 -24.19 -10.15 -16.02
N LYS A 483 -25.14 -10.98 -16.51
CA LYS A 483 -26.49 -11.06 -15.95
C LYS A 483 -26.48 -11.48 -14.48
N GLN A 484 -25.68 -12.48 -14.12
CA GLN A 484 -25.51 -12.91 -12.73
C GLN A 484 -24.87 -11.81 -11.88
N LEU A 485 -23.86 -11.12 -12.39
CA LEU A 485 -23.18 -10.02 -11.69
C LEU A 485 -24.15 -8.87 -11.39
N ARG A 486 -24.99 -8.48 -12.36
CA ARG A 486 -26.05 -7.48 -12.19
C ARG A 486 -27.06 -7.89 -11.11
N ALA A 487 -27.55 -9.14 -11.14
CA ALA A 487 -28.49 -9.65 -10.15
C ALA A 487 -27.88 -9.61 -8.73
N LYS A 488 -26.66 -10.08 -8.57
CA LYS A 488 -25.96 -10.09 -7.28
C LYS A 488 -25.63 -8.69 -6.77
N ALA A 489 -25.26 -7.77 -7.66
CA ALA A 489 -25.05 -6.37 -7.29
C ALA A 489 -26.33 -5.74 -6.75
N LYS A 490 -27.48 -6.04 -7.36
CA LYS A 490 -28.81 -5.61 -6.89
C LYS A 490 -29.16 -6.22 -5.53
N ASP A 491 -28.96 -7.53 -5.33
CA ASP A 491 -29.23 -8.22 -4.06
C ASP A 491 -28.37 -7.66 -2.92
N ARG A 492 -27.13 -7.27 -3.20
CA ARG A 492 -26.21 -6.66 -2.24
C ARG A 492 -26.42 -5.15 -2.07
N LYS A 493 -27.43 -4.57 -2.75
CA LYS A 493 -27.75 -3.14 -2.73
C LYS A 493 -26.55 -2.25 -3.09
N ALA A 494 -25.68 -2.72 -4.01
CA ALA A 494 -24.59 -1.93 -4.52
C ALA A 494 -25.17 -0.71 -5.29
N ARG A 495 -24.59 0.46 -5.05
CA ARG A 495 -25.02 1.70 -5.70
C ARG A 495 -24.52 1.72 -7.14
N LEU A 496 -25.39 2.05 -8.08
CA LEU A 496 -24.98 2.20 -9.47
C LEU A 496 -24.02 3.40 -9.60
N ALA A 497 -22.87 3.19 -10.26
CA ALA A 497 -21.89 4.24 -10.50
C ALA A 497 -22.35 5.25 -11.55
N SER A 498 -23.06 4.79 -12.57
CA SER A 498 -23.70 5.59 -13.64
C SER A 498 -25.01 6.21 -13.16
N LEU A 499 -25.48 7.27 -13.83
CA LEU A 499 -26.77 7.92 -13.50
C LEU A 499 -27.96 7.00 -13.72
N LYS A 500 -27.92 6.24 -14.81
CA LYS A 500 -28.97 5.31 -15.22
C LYS A 500 -28.42 3.92 -15.42
N PRO A 501 -29.18 2.86 -15.19
CA PRO A 501 -28.79 1.53 -15.58
C PRO A 501 -28.64 1.43 -17.10
N ASN A 502 -27.76 0.56 -17.56
CA ASN A 502 -27.74 0.21 -18.98
C ASN A 502 -28.87 -0.78 -19.26
N GLU A 503 -29.92 -0.32 -19.98
CA GLU A 503 -31.09 -1.10 -20.32
C GLU A 503 -30.94 -1.84 -21.66
N GLU A 504 -29.81 -1.67 -22.36
CA GLU A 504 -29.53 -2.40 -23.59
C GLU A 504 -29.53 -3.91 -23.30
N ALA A 505 -30.37 -4.64 -24.04
CA ALA A 505 -30.40 -6.09 -23.96
C ALA A 505 -29.03 -6.67 -24.40
N ILE A 506 -28.44 -7.50 -23.58
CA ILE A 506 -27.29 -8.30 -23.98
C ILE A 506 -27.90 -9.55 -24.61
N GLU A 507 -27.99 -9.56 -25.93
CA GLU A 507 -28.41 -10.75 -26.68
C GLU A 507 -27.21 -11.69 -26.78
N SER A 508 -27.41 -12.94 -26.38
CA SER A 508 -26.52 -14.02 -26.80
C SER A 508 -26.87 -14.30 -28.26
N GLU A 509 -25.99 -14.01 -29.19
CA GLU A 509 -26.08 -14.69 -30.48
C GLU A 509 -26.06 -16.19 -30.22
N GLU A 510 -27.01 -16.93 -30.74
CA GLU A 510 -26.88 -18.38 -30.89
C GLU A 510 -25.55 -18.62 -31.62
N PRO A 511 -24.72 -19.56 -31.15
CA PRO A 511 -23.43 -19.81 -31.79
C PRO A 511 -23.69 -20.08 -33.27
N THR A 512 -23.25 -19.15 -34.11
CA THR A 512 -23.20 -19.39 -35.57
C THR A 512 -22.41 -20.68 -35.71
N PRO A 513 -22.96 -21.73 -36.38
CA PRO A 513 -22.26 -22.98 -36.50
C PRO A 513 -20.88 -22.71 -37.09
N ALA A 514 -19.84 -23.12 -36.37
CA ALA A 514 -18.47 -22.97 -36.79
C ALA A 514 -18.35 -23.34 -38.25
N LEU A 515 -17.83 -22.41 -39.07
CA LEU A 515 -17.36 -22.73 -40.41
C LEU A 515 -16.43 -23.92 -40.28
N ILE A 516 -16.96 -25.11 -40.55
CA ILE A 516 -16.16 -26.29 -40.77
C ILE A 516 -15.37 -25.98 -42.04
N LEU A 517 -14.14 -25.54 -41.86
CA LEU A 517 -13.15 -25.56 -42.93
C LEU A 517 -13.16 -26.96 -43.47
N GLY A 518 -13.76 -27.15 -44.66
CA GLY A 518 -13.83 -28.40 -45.36
C GLY A 518 -12.42 -28.95 -45.50
N ARG A 519 -12.15 -30.02 -44.78
CA ARG A 519 -11.10 -30.94 -45.19
C ARG A 519 -11.57 -31.54 -46.50
N ASN A 520 -10.94 -31.15 -47.58
CA ASN A 520 -10.97 -31.89 -48.82
C ASN A 520 -10.59 -33.33 -48.50
N SER A 521 -11.57 -34.21 -48.50
CA SER A 521 -11.39 -35.63 -48.65
C SER A 521 -11.22 -35.93 -50.12
N ASP A 522 -9.99 -35.88 -50.62
CA ASP A 522 -9.57 -36.54 -51.85
C ASP A 522 -8.05 -36.71 -51.75
N ILE A 523 -7.64 -37.79 -51.14
CA ILE A 523 -6.40 -38.52 -51.48
C ILE A 523 -6.73 -39.99 -51.31
N ASP A 524 -6.61 -40.64 -52.44
CA ASP A 524 -6.87 -42.03 -52.75
C ASP A 524 -6.30 -43.07 -51.78
N SER A 525 -7.11 -44.13 -51.64
CA SER A 525 -6.69 -45.47 -51.37
C SER A 525 -5.48 -45.85 -52.21
N ASP A 526 -4.38 -46.23 -51.54
CA ASP A 526 -3.55 -47.41 -51.91
C ASP A 526 -2.36 -47.46 -50.93
N ASN A 527 -2.41 -48.46 -50.08
CA ASN A 527 -1.34 -49.43 -49.77
C ASN A 527 -1.56 -50.13 -48.43
N ASP A 528 -2.30 -51.24 -48.50
CA ASP A 528 -1.92 -52.44 -47.76
C ASP A 528 -0.42 -52.66 -47.92
N ILE A 529 0.27 -52.96 -46.88
CA ILE A 529 1.40 -53.87 -46.68
C ILE A 529 2.12 -53.47 -45.39
N PHE A 530 2.00 -54.25 -44.39
CA PHE A 530 2.91 -54.74 -43.38
C PHE A 530 2.20 -55.02 -42.07
N ASN A 531 1.50 -56.15 -42.10
CA ASN A 531 1.38 -57.02 -40.95
C ASN A 531 2.67 -57.81 -40.85
N GLN A 532 3.28 -57.88 -39.71
CA GLN A 532 3.89 -59.05 -39.04
C GLN A 532 5.16 -58.65 -38.23
N ASN A 533 5.08 -59.15 -36.99
CA ASN A 533 6.20 -59.56 -36.12
C ASN A 533 6.95 -58.48 -35.30
N ASN A 534 6.69 -58.41 -34.08
CA ASN A 534 7.20 -58.98 -32.80
C ASN A 534 6.77 -58.13 -31.61
#